data_ce990b93ea785509593f03b1ac07d852
#
_entry.id   ce990b93ea785509593f03b1ac07d852
#
_cell.length_a   1.000
_cell.length_b   1.000
_cell.length_c   1.000
_cell.angle_alpha   90.00
_cell.angle_beta   90.00
_cell.angle_gamma   90.00
#
_symmetry.space_group_name_H-M   'P 1'
#
loop_
_entity.id
_entity.type
_entity.pdbx_description
1 polymer ?
#
loop_
_entity_poly.entity_id
_entity_poly.type
_entity_poly.pdbx_seq_one_letter_code
_entity_poly.pdbx_strand_id
1 'polypeptide(L)'
;MAQDPIAFLTETYPRLFAEGVALMEAAGSPRLADVKAAAGGAHLVLEGEGGGEVWLVVSDGVMRAERSAPAGVTISIAVAIPASALAAALEMLEGEGTLELDDAKVRIAGAASKRFEGLLAAEKIAFHVTVKDVPDLESVTAKIGLGLPDPPEKPGFTATLSWDSLEDVRNGDLTPQQLFFNKTKIVGDATRAMALAMTAMQKR
;
A
#
# COMPACT_ATOMS: atom_id res chain seq x y z
N MET A 1 14.15 10.21 16.09
CA MET A 1 12.77 10.48 16.59
C MET A 1 11.85 9.72 15.64
N ALA A 2 10.95 8.89 16.18
CA ALA A 2 9.99 8.19 15.34
C ALA A 2 9.19 9.20 14.51
N GLN A 3 9.10 9.00 13.20
CA GLN A 3 8.33 9.86 12.31
C GLN A 3 6.84 9.71 12.64
N ASP A 4 6.13 10.82 12.77
CA ASP A 4 4.66 10.81 12.93
C ASP A 4 4.03 10.20 11.67
N PRO A 5 3.31 9.06 11.79
CA PRO A 5 2.70 8.40 10.64
C PRO A 5 1.74 9.29 9.84
N ILE A 6 1.03 10.19 10.52
CA ILE A 6 0.13 11.12 9.86
C ILE A 6 0.91 12.19 9.09
N ALA A 7 1.97 12.76 9.71
CA ALA A 7 2.84 13.71 9.03
C ALA A 7 3.53 13.06 7.81
N PHE A 8 3.96 11.80 7.95
CA PHE A 8 4.48 11.04 6.81
C PHE A 8 3.48 10.99 5.65
N LEU A 9 2.24 10.58 5.92
CA LEU A 9 1.21 10.44 4.87
C LEU A 9 0.79 11.77 4.27
N THR A 10 0.83 12.87 5.05
CA THR A 10 0.34 14.17 4.59
C THR A 10 1.41 15.06 3.96
N GLU A 11 2.67 14.84 4.26
CA GLU A 11 3.77 15.70 3.82
C GLU A 11 4.85 14.91 3.07
N THR A 12 5.40 13.87 3.70
CA THR A 12 6.54 13.12 3.14
C THR A 12 6.13 12.28 1.93
N TYR A 13 5.04 11.54 2.04
CA TYR A 13 4.61 10.63 0.96
C TYR A 13 4.24 11.37 -0.34
N PRO A 14 3.46 12.50 -0.32
CA PRO A 14 3.26 13.31 -1.50
C PRO A 14 4.54 13.92 -2.09
N ARG A 15 5.52 14.30 -1.25
CA ARG A 15 6.83 14.76 -1.70
C ARG A 15 7.59 13.66 -2.43
N LEU A 16 7.69 12.47 -1.84
CA LEU A 16 8.34 11.30 -2.47
C LEU A 16 7.68 10.92 -3.79
N PHE A 17 6.35 11.02 -3.86
CA PHE A 17 5.62 10.82 -5.12
C PHE A 17 6.03 11.83 -6.19
N ALA A 18 6.08 13.12 -5.84
CA ALA A 18 6.47 14.18 -6.78
C ALA A 18 7.91 14.01 -7.27
N GLU A 19 8.84 13.65 -6.38
CA GLU A 19 10.23 13.34 -6.73
C GLU A 19 10.31 12.12 -7.67
N GLY A 20 9.52 11.06 -7.41
CA GLY A 20 9.43 9.91 -8.29
C GLY A 20 8.90 10.23 -9.69
N VAL A 21 7.87 11.09 -9.79
CA VAL A 21 7.36 11.59 -11.09
C VAL A 21 8.47 12.36 -11.84
N ALA A 22 9.20 13.23 -11.14
CA ALA A 22 10.31 13.99 -11.75
C ALA A 22 11.43 13.07 -12.25
N LEU A 23 11.79 12.04 -11.49
CA LEU A 23 12.77 11.02 -11.93
C LEU A 23 12.29 10.26 -13.17
N MET A 24 11.01 9.87 -13.21
CA MET A 24 10.41 9.22 -14.38
C MET A 24 10.43 10.12 -15.62
N GLU A 25 10.20 11.43 -15.44
CA GLU A 25 10.25 12.41 -16.52
C GLU A 25 11.67 12.60 -17.05
N ALA A 26 12.65 12.77 -16.16
CA ALA A 26 14.06 12.89 -16.51
C ALA A 26 14.60 11.65 -17.24
N ALA A 27 14.12 10.46 -16.87
CA ALA A 27 14.49 9.21 -17.51
C ALA A 27 13.72 8.90 -18.81
N GLY A 28 12.76 9.75 -19.22
CA GLY A 28 11.88 9.46 -20.36
C GLY A 28 11.05 8.18 -20.20
N SER A 29 10.62 7.87 -18.96
CA SER A 29 9.93 6.62 -18.65
C SER A 29 8.63 6.46 -19.45
N PRO A 30 8.41 5.32 -20.13
CA PRO A 30 7.17 5.06 -20.86
C PRO A 30 5.94 4.97 -19.91
N ARG A 31 6.16 4.79 -18.60
CA ARG A 31 5.08 4.74 -17.59
C ARG A 31 4.60 6.12 -17.16
N LEU A 32 5.32 7.20 -17.45
CA LEU A 32 4.99 8.55 -16.99
C LEU A 32 3.59 8.99 -17.44
N ALA A 33 3.23 8.71 -18.68
CA ALA A 33 1.90 9.05 -19.20
C ALA A 33 0.76 8.36 -18.42
N ASP A 34 0.97 7.11 -18.00
CA ASP A 34 0.01 6.33 -17.24
C ASP A 34 -0.13 6.87 -15.79
N VAL A 35 0.98 7.30 -15.18
CA VAL A 35 0.96 7.96 -13.86
C VAL A 35 0.27 9.32 -13.94
N LYS A 36 0.55 10.14 -14.95
CA LYS A 36 -0.11 11.43 -15.14
C LYS A 36 -1.60 11.31 -15.47
N ALA A 37 -2.04 10.19 -16.04
CA ALA A 37 -3.44 9.91 -16.33
C ALA A 37 -4.25 9.36 -15.14
N ALA A 38 -3.61 9.06 -14.02
CA ALA A 38 -4.29 8.60 -12.82
C ALA A 38 -5.17 9.71 -12.23
N ALA A 39 -6.40 9.36 -11.81
CA ALA A 39 -7.39 10.29 -11.26
C ALA A 39 -8.23 9.62 -10.17
N GLY A 40 -7.60 8.97 -9.23
CA GLY A 40 -8.23 8.23 -8.14
C GLY A 40 -7.64 8.57 -6.78
N GLY A 41 -8.09 7.84 -5.77
CA GLY A 41 -7.64 8.05 -4.42
C GLY A 41 -7.47 6.76 -3.61
N ALA A 42 -6.76 6.91 -2.49
CA ALA A 42 -6.66 5.91 -1.43
C ALA A 42 -7.19 6.50 -0.14
N HIS A 43 -7.97 5.72 0.62
CA HIS A 43 -8.43 6.06 1.97
C HIS A 43 -7.60 5.26 2.98
N LEU A 44 -6.89 5.95 3.85
CA LEU A 44 -6.02 5.37 4.86
C LEU A 44 -6.54 5.72 6.25
N VAL A 45 -6.78 4.70 7.05
CA VAL A 45 -7.21 4.82 8.45
C VAL A 45 -6.10 4.27 9.34
N LEU A 46 -5.51 5.13 10.16
CA LEU A 46 -4.55 4.73 11.17
C LEU A 46 -5.30 4.54 12.48
N GLU A 47 -5.35 3.28 12.95
CA GLU A 47 -6.09 2.91 14.16
C GLU A 47 -5.23 3.12 15.43
N GLY A 48 -5.87 3.48 16.55
CA GLY A 48 -5.24 3.61 17.87
C GLY A 48 -4.65 5.00 18.15
N GLU A 49 -3.78 5.06 19.16
CA GLU A 49 -3.16 6.31 19.60
C GLU A 49 -2.26 6.90 18.50
N GLY A 50 -2.34 8.21 18.28
CA GLY A 50 -1.63 8.89 17.19
C GLY A 50 -2.22 8.60 15.81
N GLY A 51 -3.39 7.93 15.75
CA GLY A 51 -4.08 7.60 14.51
C GLY A 51 -4.91 8.74 13.93
N GLY A 52 -5.62 8.42 12.86
CA GLY A 52 -6.49 9.36 12.13
C GLY A 52 -6.74 8.88 10.71
N GLU A 53 -7.46 9.69 9.95
CA GLU A 53 -7.83 9.37 8.58
C GLU A 53 -7.13 10.31 7.60
N VAL A 54 -6.66 9.75 6.49
CA VAL A 54 -6.01 10.49 5.40
C VAL A 54 -6.51 9.94 4.07
N TRP A 55 -6.90 10.84 3.18
CA TRP A 55 -7.18 10.53 1.78
C TRP A 55 -6.03 11.01 0.91
N LEU A 56 -5.39 10.10 0.20
CA LEU A 56 -4.39 10.42 -0.81
C LEU A 56 -5.09 10.49 -2.16
N VAL A 57 -5.05 11.64 -2.79
CA VAL A 57 -5.71 11.90 -4.08
C VAL A 57 -4.65 12.18 -5.13
N VAL A 58 -4.76 11.50 -6.27
CA VAL A 58 -3.88 11.71 -7.41
C VAL A 58 -4.69 12.26 -8.57
N SER A 59 -4.19 13.34 -9.18
CA SER A 59 -4.68 13.85 -10.46
C SER A 59 -3.56 14.58 -11.19
N ASP A 60 -3.50 14.40 -12.50
CA ASP A 60 -2.52 15.09 -13.39
C ASP A 60 -1.05 14.92 -12.95
N GLY A 61 -0.72 13.75 -12.35
CA GLY A 61 0.63 13.48 -11.85
C GLY A 61 0.98 14.21 -10.55
N VAL A 62 0.00 14.74 -9.85
CA VAL A 62 0.17 15.38 -8.53
C VAL A 62 -0.58 14.58 -7.48
N MET A 63 0.08 14.27 -6.39
CA MET A 63 -0.55 13.67 -5.20
C MET A 63 -0.80 14.75 -4.14
N ARG A 64 -1.98 14.69 -3.55
CA ARG A 64 -2.37 15.54 -2.41
C ARG A 64 -2.92 14.68 -1.30
N ALA A 65 -2.70 15.10 -0.06
CA ALA A 65 -3.31 14.49 1.12
C ALA A 65 -4.42 15.39 1.64
N GLU A 66 -5.58 14.78 1.93
CA GLU A 66 -6.75 15.46 2.46
C GLU A 66 -7.16 14.83 3.79
N ARG A 67 -7.76 15.62 4.68
CA ARG A 67 -8.24 15.18 6.00
C ARG A 67 -9.74 14.87 6.03
N SER A 68 -10.39 14.99 4.90
CA SER A 68 -11.82 14.69 4.72
C SER A 68 -12.03 14.02 3.37
N ALA A 69 -13.10 13.25 3.25
CA ALA A 69 -13.42 12.51 2.03
C ALA A 69 -13.54 13.47 0.83
N PRO A 70 -12.75 13.28 -0.22
CA PRO A 70 -12.74 14.15 -1.39
C PRO A 70 -14.02 13.96 -2.22
N ALA A 71 -14.68 15.06 -2.56
CA ALA A 71 -15.87 15.01 -3.40
C ALA A 71 -15.52 14.62 -4.84
N GLY A 72 -16.26 13.66 -5.40
CA GLY A 72 -16.11 13.26 -6.81
C GLY A 72 -14.88 12.42 -7.15
N VAL A 73 -14.09 12.02 -6.16
CA VAL A 73 -12.93 11.13 -6.36
C VAL A 73 -13.33 9.68 -6.13
N THR A 74 -12.95 8.81 -7.06
CA THR A 74 -13.12 7.36 -6.88
C THR A 74 -12.01 6.82 -5.98
N ILE A 75 -12.36 6.24 -4.85
CA ILE A 75 -11.43 5.54 -3.98
C ILE A 75 -11.20 4.13 -4.54
N SER A 76 -9.97 3.85 -4.93
CA SER A 76 -9.57 2.56 -5.51
C SER A 76 -9.07 1.57 -4.48
N ILE A 77 -8.51 2.07 -3.38
CA ILE A 77 -8.03 1.27 -2.25
C ILE A 77 -8.36 1.96 -0.93
N ALA A 78 -8.85 1.20 0.03
CA ALA A 78 -9.04 1.64 1.40
C ALA A 78 -8.27 0.70 2.34
N VAL A 79 -7.50 1.26 3.27
CA VAL A 79 -6.65 0.48 4.18
C VAL A 79 -6.82 1.00 5.60
N ALA A 80 -7.08 0.09 6.56
CA ALA A 80 -6.89 0.40 7.97
C ALA A 80 -5.72 -0.42 8.53
N ILE A 81 -4.85 0.23 9.30
CA ILE A 81 -3.68 -0.37 9.94
C ILE A 81 -3.43 0.33 11.28
N PRO A 82 -2.94 -0.35 12.33
CA PRO A 82 -2.52 0.32 13.55
C PRO A 82 -1.47 1.41 13.28
N ALA A 83 -1.64 2.60 13.88
CA ALA A 83 -0.69 3.70 13.74
C ALA A 83 0.72 3.30 14.21
N SER A 84 0.82 2.52 15.29
CA SER A 84 2.08 1.98 15.80
C SER A 84 2.79 1.08 14.78
N ALA A 85 2.04 0.31 13.99
CA ALA A 85 2.62 -0.56 12.97
C ALA A 85 3.21 0.24 11.81
N LEU A 86 2.54 1.31 11.38
CA LEU A 86 3.09 2.20 10.37
C LEU A 86 4.32 2.94 10.91
N ALA A 87 4.28 3.42 12.16
CA ALA A 87 5.42 4.07 12.80
C ALA A 87 6.67 3.16 12.84
N ALA A 88 6.51 1.91 13.26
CA ALA A 88 7.61 0.93 13.29
C ALA A 88 8.17 0.64 11.88
N ALA A 89 7.29 0.49 10.88
CA ALA A 89 7.72 0.30 9.50
C ALA A 89 8.49 1.51 8.95
N LEU A 90 8.06 2.72 9.26
CA LEU A 90 8.74 3.95 8.85
C LEU A 90 10.11 4.08 9.50
N GLU A 91 10.23 3.79 10.80
CA GLU A 91 11.51 3.83 11.53
C GLU A 91 12.53 2.87 10.90
N MET A 92 12.09 1.67 10.54
CA MET A 92 12.93 0.70 9.83
C MET A 92 13.37 1.22 8.46
N LEU A 93 12.45 1.72 7.64
CA LEU A 93 12.75 2.21 6.29
C LEU A 93 13.64 3.46 6.31
N GLU A 94 13.48 4.35 7.30
CA GLU A 94 14.36 5.51 7.49
C GLU A 94 15.75 5.08 7.95
N GLY A 95 15.83 4.15 8.90
CA GLY A 95 17.11 3.63 9.39
C GLY A 95 17.95 2.99 8.29
N GLU A 96 17.31 2.40 7.29
CA GLU A 96 17.96 1.82 6.10
C GLU A 96 18.21 2.84 4.97
N GLY A 97 17.67 4.06 5.07
CA GLY A 97 17.73 5.06 4.00
C GLY A 97 16.93 4.67 2.75
N THR A 98 16.08 3.66 2.85
CA THR A 98 15.36 3.05 1.70
C THR A 98 14.44 4.07 1.01
N LEU A 99 13.80 4.97 1.76
CA LEU A 99 12.86 5.96 1.20
C LEU A 99 13.54 7.04 0.34
N GLU A 100 14.82 7.27 0.53
CA GLU A 100 15.59 8.26 -0.25
C GLU A 100 16.18 7.70 -1.56
N LEU A 101 16.06 6.39 -1.79
CA LEU A 101 16.51 5.76 -3.03
C LEU A 101 15.61 6.15 -4.21
N ASP A 102 16.20 6.50 -5.35
CA ASP A 102 15.47 6.85 -6.57
C ASP A 102 14.51 5.75 -7.01
N ASP A 103 14.92 4.50 -6.91
CA ASP A 103 14.07 3.35 -7.21
C ASP A 103 12.83 3.26 -6.31
N ALA A 104 12.94 3.60 -5.04
CA ALA A 104 11.81 3.63 -4.12
C ALA A 104 10.82 4.73 -4.50
N LYS A 105 11.31 5.94 -4.81
CA LYS A 105 10.50 7.08 -5.26
C LYS A 105 9.77 6.77 -6.57
N VAL A 106 10.46 6.15 -7.53
CA VAL A 106 9.84 5.71 -8.79
C VAL A 106 8.77 4.64 -8.57
N ARG A 107 8.96 3.71 -7.62
CA ARG A 107 7.92 2.73 -7.25
C ARG A 107 6.71 3.38 -6.60
N ILE A 108 6.91 4.35 -5.71
CA ILE A 108 5.83 5.13 -5.09
C ILE A 108 5.01 5.83 -6.18
N ALA A 109 5.65 6.54 -7.12
CA ALA A 109 4.95 7.17 -8.23
C ALA A 109 4.23 6.17 -9.13
N GLY A 110 4.87 5.05 -9.46
CA GLY A 110 4.29 4.01 -10.32
C GLY A 110 3.11 3.26 -9.71
N ALA A 111 2.98 3.23 -8.37
CA ALA A 111 1.85 2.62 -7.68
C ALA A 111 0.54 3.40 -7.91
N ALA A 112 0.60 4.70 -8.17
CA ALA A 112 -0.58 5.53 -8.48
C ALA A 112 -0.75 5.72 -9.98
N SER A 113 -0.76 4.65 -10.76
CA SER A 113 -0.95 4.68 -12.21
C SER A 113 -2.40 4.42 -12.60
N LYS A 114 -2.82 4.95 -13.76
CA LYS A 114 -4.18 4.72 -14.30
C LYS A 114 -4.50 3.24 -14.49
N ARG A 115 -3.51 2.49 -14.93
CA ARG A 115 -3.63 1.05 -15.08
C ARG A 115 -3.87 0.35 -13.74
N PHE A 116 -3.15 0.75 -12.69
CA PHE A 116 -3.30 0.18 -11.36
C PHE A 116 -4.62 0.60 -10.73
N GLU A 117 -5.01 1.87 -10.85
CA GLU A 117 -6.31 2.39 -10.44
C GLU A 117 -7.46 1.59 -11.07
N GLY A 118 -7.43 1.40 -12.40
CA GLY A 118 -8.45 0.63 -13.10
C GLY A 118 -8.55 -0.82 -12.65
N LEU A 119 -7.42 -1.44 -12.28
CA LEU A 119 -7.40 -2.79 -11.73
C LEU A 119 -8.05 -2.87 -10.36
N LEU A 120 -7.72 -1.94 -9.48
CA LEU A 120 -8.25 -1.90 -8.11
C LEU A 120 -9.73 -1.53 -8.10
N ALA A 121 -10.16 -0.56 -8.90
CA ALA A 121 -11.54 -0.11 -8.95
C ALA A 121 -12.51 -1.16 -9.54
N ALA A 122 -12.03 -2.04 -10.43
CA ALA A 122 -12.83 -3.10 -11.01
C ALA A 122 -13.15 -4.23 -10.02
N GLU A 123 -12.33 -4.38 -8.99
CA GLU A 123 -12.46 -5.43 -7.99
C GLU A 123 -13.14 -4.86 -6.72
N LYS A 124 -14.20 -5.51 -6.26
CA LYS A 124 -14.81 -5.18 -4.96
C LYS A 124 -14.43 -6.27 -3.97
N ILE A 125 -13.21 -6.20 -3.47
CA ILE A 125 -12.64 -7.22 -2.59
C ILE A 125 -12.37 -6.63 -1.22
N ALA A 126 -12.86 -7.32 -0.18
CA ALA A 126 -12.59 -7.06 1.22
C ALA A 126 -11.71 -8.19 1.78
N PHE A 127 -10.54 -7.88 2.31
CA PHE A 127 -9.70 -8.89 2.95
C PHE A 127 -8.84 -8.29 4.06
N HIS A 128 -8.39 -9.16 4.96
CA HIS A 128 -7.42 -8.79 5.99
C HIS A 128 -6.09 -9.51 5.75
N VAL A 129 -5.01 -8.82 6.06
CA VAL A 129 -3.67 -9.39 6.08
C VAL A 129 -3.15 -9.29 7.50
N THR A 130 -2.85 -10.44 8.13
CA THR A 130 -2.26 -10.49 9.47
C THR A 130 -0.82 -10.97 9.36
N VAL A 131 0.10 -10.13 9.81
CA VAL A 131 1.50 -10.48 9.99
C VAL A 131 1.72 -10.81 11.46
N LYS A 132 2.22 -12.01 11.76
CA LYS A 132 2.56 -12.48 13.11
C LYS A 132 4.04 -12.28 13.40
N ASP A 133 4.36 -12.32 14.67
CA ASP A 133 5.74 -12.27 15.17
C ASP A 133 6.47 -11.00 14.72
N VAL A 134 5.71 -9.89 14.61
CA VAL A 134 6.27 -8.57 14.29
C VAL A 134 7.06 -8.07 15.48
N PRO A 135 8.32 -7.64 15.33
CA PRO A 135 9.11 -7.10 16.42
C PRO A 135 8.35 -6.00 17.17
N ASP A 136 8.32 -6.09 18.50
CA ASP A 136 7.67 -5.17 19.44
C ASP A 136 6.13 -5.07 19.36
N LEU A 137 5.46 -5.79 18.42
CA LEU A 137 4.02 -5.65 18.17
C LEU A 137 3.23 -6.98 18.19
N GLU A 138 3.85 -8.13 18.50
CA GLU A 138 3.25 -9.49 18.40
C GLU A 138 2.61 -9.79 17.06
N SER A 139 1.56 -9.06 16.67
CA SER A 139 0.91 -9.19 15.37
C SER A 139 0.31 -7.88 14.89
N VAL A 140 0.29 -7.70 13.59
CA VAL A 140 -0.31 -6.54 12.91
C VAL A 140 -1.33 -7.04 11.91
N THR A 141 -2.54 -6.47 11.93
CA THR A 141 -3.56 -6.76 10.92
C THR A 141 -3.88 -5.50 10.13
N ALA A 142 -3.75 -5.58 8.82
CA ALA A 142 -4.22 -4.58 7.87
C ALA A 142 -5.58 -5.02 7.30
N LYS A 143 -6.58 -4.14 7.36
CA LYS A 143 -7.89 -4.31 6.72
C LYS A 143 -7.83 -3.63 5.36
N ILE A 144 -8.07 -4.35 4.28
CA ILE A 144 -7.86 -3.86 2.91
C ILE A 144 -9.13 -4.02 2.09
N GLY A 145 -9.59 -2.91 1.53
CA GLY A 145 -10.68 -2.84 0.57
C GLY A 145 -10.17 -2.41 -0.81
N LEU A 146 -10.30 -3.25 -1.83
CA LEU A 146 -10.05 -2.88 -3.22
C LEU A 146 -11.37 -2.49 -3.88
N GLY A 147 -11.46 -1.33 -4.52
CA GLY A 147 -12.68 -0.78 -5.09
C GLY A 147 -13.77 -0.46 -4.05
N LEU A 148 -13.40 -0.34 -2.78
CA LEU A 148 -14.27 0.04 -1.67
C LEU A 148 -13.86 1.41 -1.15
N PRO A 149 -14.83 2.28 -0.76
CA PRO A 149 -14.50 3.62 -0.25
C PRO A 149 -13.90 3.60 1.14
N ASP A 150 -14.23 2.57 1.95
CA ASP A 150 -13.82 2.44 3.34
C ASP A 150 -13.14 1.09 3.61
N PRO A 151 -12.23 1.03 4.61
CA PRO A 151 -11.63 -0.22 5.04
C PRO A 151 -12.70 -1.20 5.55
N PRO A 152 -12.68 -2.48 5.15
CA PRO A 152 -13.73 -3.43 5.51
C PRO A 152 -13.58 -3.95 6.94
N GLU A 153 -14.65 -3.90 7.73
CA GLU A 153 -14.71 -4.55 9.05
C GLU A 153 -14.83 -6.08 8.94
N LYS A 154 -15.47 -6.57 7.88
CA LYS A 154 -15.64 -8.00 7.64
C LYS A 154 -14.93 -8.41 6.36
N PRO A 155 -13.88 -9.25 6.45
CA PRO A 155 -13.16 -9.72 5.28
C PRO A 155 -13.91 -10.85 4.58
N GLY A 156 -13.78 -10.92 3.25
CA GLY A 156 -14.13 -12.12 2.47
C GLY A 156 -13.12 -13.25 2.73
N PHE A 157 -11.87 -12.89 2.95
CA PHE A 157 -10.82 -13.81 3.41
C PHE A 157 -9.78 -13.09 4.27
N THR A 158 -9.03 -13.88 5.06
CA THR A 158 -7.88 -13.40 5.82
C THR A 158 -6.64 -14.16 5.37
N ALA A 159 -5.57 -13.45 5.06
CA ALA A 159 -4.24 -13.98 4.78
C ALA A 159 -3.38 -13.78 6.02
N THR A 160 -2.77 -14.86 6.54
CA THR A 160 -1.87 -14.80 7.70
C THR A 160 -0.50 -15.33 7.32
N LEU A 161 0.54 -14.57 7.64
CA LEU A 161 1.95 -14.91 7.40
C LEU A 161 2.81 -14.43 8.58
N SER A 162 4.07 -14.87 8.66
CA SER A 162 5.02 -14.43 9.68
C SER A 162 5.89 -13.29 9.18
N TRP A 163 6.41 -12.50 10.12
CA TRP A 163 7.39 -11.45 9.85
C TRP A 163 8.63 -12.02 9.14
N ASP A 164 9.20 -13.11 9.66
CA ASP A 164 10.37 -13.76 9.06
C ASP A 164 10.17 -14.08 7.57
N SER A 165 8.97 -14.53 7.19
CA SER A 165 8.67 -14.83 5.79
C SER A 165 8.63 -13.57 4.91
N LEU A 166 8.30 -12.40 5.47
CA LEU A 166 8.42 -11.13 4.76
C LEU A 166 9.88 -10.71 4.61
N GLU A 167 10.68 -10.91 5.66
CA GLU A 167 12.12 -10.65 5.60
C GLU A 167 12.82 -11.55 4.58
N ASP A 168 12.47 -12.84 4.50
CA ASP A 168 12.97 -13.76 3.47
C ASP A 168 12.68 -13.23 2.05
N VAL A 169 11.48 -12.67 1.83
CA VAL A 169 11.16 -12.04 0.53
C VAL A 169 11.97 -10.78 0.30
N ARG A 170 12.15 -9.95 1.32
CA ARG A 170 12.95 -8.73 1.24
C ARG A 170 14.41 -9.02 0.90
N ASN A 171 14.96 -10.06 1.51
CA ASN A 171 16.34 -10.50 1.32
C ASN A 171 16.55 -11.29 0.00
N GLY A 172 15.47 -11.66 -0.69
CA GLY A 172 15.51 -12.43 -1.93
C GLY A 172 15.61 -13.96 -1.74
N ASP A 173 15.52 -14.43 -0.49
CA ASP A 173 15.56 -15.87 -0.15
C ASP A 173 14.24 -16.56 -0.49
N LEU A 174 13.17 -15.80 -0.58
CA LEU A 174 11.83 -16.26 -0.92
C LEU A 174 11.21 -15.39 -2.03
N THR A 175 10.60 -16.01 -3.03
CA THR A 175 9.82 -15.24 -4.01
C THR A 175 8.42 -14.91 -3.46
N PRO A 176 7.75 -13.83 -3.94
CA PRO A 176 6.36 -13.54 -3.58
C PRO A 176 5.40 -14.70 -3.86
N GLN A 177 5.65 -15.49 -4.91
CA GLN A 177 4.87 -16.70 -5.20
C GLN A 177 5.04 -17.75 -4.10
N GLN A 178 6.29 -18.05 -3.73
CA GLN A 178 6.59 -19.00 -2.66
C GLN A 178 6.01 -18.54 -1.32
N LEU A 179 6.10 -17.24 -1.00
CA LEU A 179 5.45 -16.67 0.17
C LEU A 179 3.95 -16.97 0.17
N PHE A 180 3.25 -16.63 -0.92
CA PHE A 180 1.81 -16.83 -0.99
C PHE A 180 1.40 -18.30 -0.89
N PHE A 181 2.03 -19.19 -1.67
CA PHE A 181 1.63 -20.59 -1.75
C PHE A 181 2.11 -21.44 -0.58
N ASN A 182 3.27 -21.14 0.00
CA ASN A 182 3.93 -22.05 0.96
C ASN A 182 3.93 -21.53 2.40
N LYS A 183 3.81 -20.20 2.58
CA LYS A 183 3.99 -19.54 3.89
C LYS A 183 2.76 -18.75 4.34
N THR A 184 1.75 -18.56 3.48
CA THR A 184 0.55 -17.80 3.81
C THR A 184 -0.61 -18.73 4.10
N LYS A 185 -1.22 -18.60 5.27
CA LYS A 185 -2.46 -19.30 5.64
C LYS A 185 -3.66 -18.45 5.21
N ILE A 186 -4.52 -19.00 4.36
CA ILE A 186 -5.76 -18.35 3.94
C ILE A 186 -6.94 -18.95 4.69
N VAL A 187 -7.81 -18.09 5.22
CA VAL A 187 -9.09 -18.45 5.86
C VAL A 187 -10.20 -17.63 5.20
N GLY A 188 -11.30 -18.27 4.82
CA GLY A 188 -12.42 -17.67 4.09
C GLY A 188 -12.41 -18.04 2.61
N ASP A 189 -12.71 -17.09 1.71
CA ASP A 189 -12.77 -17.33 0.26
C ASP A 189 -11.37 -17.52 -0.36
N ALA A 190 -10.86 -18.74 -0.25
CA ALA A 190 -9.55 -19.11 -0.79
C ALA A 190 -9.49 -18.98 -2.32
N THR A 191 -10.59 -19.18 -3.04
CA THR A 191 -10.65 -19.05 -4.51
C THR A 191 -10.39 -17.60 -4.90
N ARG A 192 -11.03 -16.66 -4.21
CA ARG A 192 -10.85 -15.23 -4.47
C ARG A 192 -9.46 -14.73 -4.08
N ALA A 193 -8.93 -15.23 -2.97
CA ALA A 193 -7.54 -14.94 -2.55
C ALA A 193 -6.54 -15.40 -3.62
N MET A 194 -6.73 -16.61 -4.15
CA MET A 194 -5.90 -17.17 -5.22
C MET A 194 -5.99 -16.34 -6.51
N ALA A 195 -7.19 -15.97 -6.93
CA ALA A 195 -7.40 -15.16 -8.13
C ALA A 195 -6.70 -13.79 -8.01
N LEU A 196 -6.81 -13.13 -6.85
CA LEU A 196 -6.13 -11.87 -6.59
C LEU A 196 -4.60 -12.01 -6.65
N ALA A 197 -4.05 -13.04 -5.99
CA ALA A 197 -2.62 -13.31 -6.00
C ALA A 197 -2.09 -13.57 -7.42
N MET A 198 -2.78 -14.39 -8.21
CA MET A 198 -2.43 -14.67 -9.61
C MET A 198 -2.46 -13.39 -10.46
N THR A 199 -3.46 -12.54 -10.27
CA THR A 199 -3.56 -11.25 -10.98
C THR A 199 -2.38 -10.33 -10.64
N ALA A 200 -2.00 -10.25 -9.36
CA ALA A 200 -0.88 -9.44 -8.92
C ALA A 200 0.48 -9.95 -9.45
N MET A 201 0.64 -11.27 -9.60
CA MET A 201 1.89 -11.90 -10.07
C MET A 201 2.05 -11.86 -11.59
N GLN A 202 0.96 -11.92 -12.38
CA GLN A 202 1.00 -11.92 -13.86
C GLN A 202 1.36 -10.57 -14.48
N LYS A 203 1.35 -9.48 -13.71
CA LYS A 203 1.44 -8.10 -14.21
C LYS A 203 2.76 -7.38 -13.85
N ARG A 204 3.78 -8.17 -13.50
CA ARG A 204 5.16 -7.66 -13.33
C ARG A 204 5.91 -7.49 -14.64
#